data_1b23c28177cee05a7cced0c95ed4366c
#
_entry.id   1b23c28177cee05a7cced0c95ed4366c
#
_cell.length_a   1.000
_cell.length_b   1.000
_cell.length_c   1.000
_cell.angle_alpha   90.00
_cell.angle_beta   90.00
_cell.angle_gamma   90.00
#
_symmetry.space_group_name_H-M   'P 1'
#
loop_
_entity.id
_entity.type
_entity.pdbx_description
1 polymer ?
#
loop_
_entity_poly.entity_id
_entity_poly.type
_entity_poly.pdbx_seq_one_letter_code
_entity_poly.pdbx_strand_id
1 'polypeptide(L)'
;MKTTYNKKSAFEFFGVKPKVPRQSWSAISEDQKLVVVTIWKDQINYIDKIPQWNTFNLPENQNNKLRVNQFGNKERTKLLKFSLDNLNGLFRVIITVAKDPNAFPREISSCYPWVGIWMKINKLDEETGECSAIFYKKD
;
A
#
# COMPACT_ATOMS: atom_id res chain seq x y z
N MET A 1 -0.80 13.11 -21.89
CA MET A 1 -0.26 12.66 -20.57
C MET A 1 -1.37 12.66 -19.53
N LYS A 2 -1.50 11.57 -18.78
CA LYS A 2 -2.50 11.46 -17.75
C LYS A 2 -2.01 12.17 -16.48
N THR A 3 -2.74 13.15 -16.02
CA THR A 3 -2.39 13.93 -14.82
C THR A 3 -3.22 13.57 -13.60
N THR A 4 -4.35 12.86 -13.80
CA THR A 4 -5.22 12.45 -12.71
C THR A 4 -5.46 10.94 -12.78
N TYR A 5 -5.55 10.33 -11.60
CA TYR A 5 -5.80 8.90 -11.48
C TYR A 5 -6.96 8.64 -10.52
N ASN A 6 -7.71 7.59 -10.78
CA ASN A 6 -8.54 6.97 -9.76
C ASN A 6 -7.83 5.68 -9.34
N LYS A 7 -8.40 4.97 -8.39
CA LYS A 7 -7.80 3.73 -7.88
C LYS A 7 -7.56 2.71 -8.99
N LYS A 8 -8.56 2.53 -9.87
CA LYS A 8 -8.47 1.59 -11.00
C LYS A 8 -7.32 1.95 -11.94
N SER A 9 -7.24 3.20 -12.37
CA SER A 9 -6.21 3.62 -13.32
C SER A 9 -4.83 3.64 -12.71
N ALA A 10 -4.71 3.89 -11.40
CA ALA A 10 -3.43 3.81 -10.71
C ALA A 10 -2.90 2.37 -10.69
N PHE A 11 -3.77 1.38 -10.43
CA PHE A 11 -3.37 -0.02 -10.54
C PHE A 11 -3.03 -0.40 -11.97
N GLU A 12 -3.81 0.07 -12.94
CA GLU A 12 -3.54 -0.20 -14.36
C GLU A 12 -2.18 0.34 -14.81
N PHE A 13 -1.74 1.45 -14.22
CA PHE A 13 -0.41 1.99 -14.52
C PHE A 13 0.68 0.96 -14.29
N PHE A 14 0.53 0.13 -13.27
CA PHE A 14 1.48 -0.93 -12.96
C PHE A 14 1.15 -2.27 -13.64
N GLY A 15 0.10 -2.31 -14.44
CA GLY A 15 -0.29 -3.54 -15.13
C GLY A 15 -0.94 -4.57 -14.22
N VAL A 16 -1.58 -4.13 -13.14
CA VAL A 16 -2.25 -5.02 -12.19
C VAL A 16 -3.72 -4.66 -12.07
N LYS A 17 -4.50 -5.59 -11.54
CA LYS A 17 -5.94 -5.43 -11.36
C LYS A 17 -6.32 -5.81 -9.94
N PRO A 18 -6.98 -4.93 -9.19
CA PRO A 18 -7.45 -5.32 -7.85
C PRO A 18 -8.53 -6.39 -7.97
N LYS A 19 -8.46 -7.39 -7.10
CA LYS A 19 -9.38 -8.52 -7.11
C LYS A 19 -10.82 -8.10 -6.78
N VAL A 20 -10.97 -7.21 -5.80
CA VAL A 20 -12.26 -6.64 -5.42
C VAL A 20 -12.10 -5.11 -5.43
N PRO A 21 -12.42 -4.43 -6.55
CA PRO A 21 -12.01 -3.04 -6.77
C PRO A 21 -12.36 -2.07 -5.63
N ARG A 22 -13.49 -2.24 -4.97
CA ARG A 22 -13.90 -1.32 -3.90
C ARG A 22 -13.25 -1.62 -2.56
N GLN A 23 -12.77 -2.85 -2.35
CA GLN A 23 -12.24 -3.31 -1.07
C GLN A 23 -10.76 -3.59 -1.07
N SER A 24 -10.17 -3.86 -2.24
CA SER A 24 -8.76 -4.20 -2.34
C SER A 24 -7.87 -3.00 -2.06
N TRP A 25 -6.83 -3.22 -1.24
CA TRP A 25 -5.77 -2.25 -0.98
C TRP A 25 -4.47 -2.62 -1.68
N SER A 26 -4.49 -3.70 -2.43
CA SER A 26 -3.30 -4.25 -3.08
C SER A 26 -3.73 -5.12 -4.26
N ALA A 27 -2.77 -5.41 -5.12
CA ALA A 27 -2.98 -6.30 -6.25
C ALA A 27 -1.68 -6.97 -6.63
N ILE A 28 -1.78 -8.10 -7.33
CA ILE A 28 -0.62 -8.81 -7.84
C ILE A 28 -0.79 -8.98 -9.35
N SER A 29 0.30 -8.91 -10.11
CA SER A 29 0.27 -9.11 -11.55
C SER A 29 -0.10 -10.55 -11.90
N GLU A 30 -0.62 -10.76 -13.13
CA GLU A 30 -1.00 -12.11 -13.59
C GLU A 30 0.19 -13.07 -13.56
N ASP A 31 1.38 -12.59 -13.90
CA ASP A 31 2.59 -13.42 -13.86
C ASP A 31 3.16 -13.60 -12.45
N GLN A 32 2.51 -12.99 -11.45
CA GLN A 32 2.90 -13.07 -10.04
C GLN A 32 4.30 -12.53 -9.76
N LYS A 33 4.77 -11.60 -10.58
CA LYS A 33 6.11 -11.00 -10.42
C LYS A 33 6.10 -9.62 -9.82
N LEU A 34 4.91 -9.03 -9.60
CA LEU A 34 4.78 -7.68 -9.10
C LEU A 34 3.61 -7.57 -8.14
N VAL A 35 3.91 -7.10 -6.93
CA VAL A 35 2.88 -6.72 -5.94
C VAL A 35 2.83 -5.20 -5.87
N VAL A 36 1.62 -4.65 -5.88
CA VAL A 36 1.37 -3.21 -5.77
C VAL A 36 0.44 -2.97 -4.58
N VAL A 37 0.77 -2.00 -3.75
CA VAL A 37 0.05 -1.71 -2.51
C VAL A 37 -0.34 -0.24 -2.48
N THR A 38 -1.58 0.05 -2.06
CA THR A 38 -2.00 1.42 -1.78
C THR A 38 -1.54 1.81 -0.39
N ILE A 39 -0.98 3.01 -0.26
CA ILE A 39 -0.48 3.53 1.00
C ILE A 39 -1.08 4.92 1.23
N TRP A 40 -1.59 5.17 2.44
CA TRP A 40 -2.01 6.51 2.82
C TRP A 40 -0.78 7.41 2.92
N LYS A 41 -0.87 8.60 2.32
CA LYS A 41 0.25 9.54 2.32
C LYS A 41 0.76 9.85 3.73
N ASP A 42 -0.14 9.95 4.70
CA ASP A 42 0.23 10.24 6.08
C ASP A 42 0.78 9.04 6.86
N GLN A 43 0.84 7.85 6.25
CA GLN A 43 1.56 6.71 6.82
C GLN A 43 3.04 6.73 6.45
N ILE A 44 3.47 7.65 5.58
CA ILE A 44 4.85 7.72 5.11
C ILE A 44 5.62 8.70 5.99
N ASN A 45 6.71 8.24 6.58
CA ASN A 45 7.64 9.07 7.31
C ASN A 45 8.96 9.16 6.55
N TYR A 46 9.64 10.29 6.69
CA TYR A 46 10.96 10.47 6.07
C TYR A 46 12.01 10.54 7.17
N ILE A 47 12.96 9.62 7.13
CA ILE A 47 14.10 9.61 8.06
C ILE A 47 15.35 9.82 7.20
N ASP A 48 16.08 10.91 7.46
CA ASP A 48 17.25 11.31 6.64
C ASP A 48 16.89 11.36 5.14
N LYS A 49 15.70 11.90 4.85
CA LYS A 49 15.16 12.05 3.48
C LYS A 49 14.80 10.72 2.80
N ILE A 50 14.81 9.62 3.55
CA ILE A 50 14.46 8.30 3.02
C ILE A 50 13.04 7.96 3.45
N PRO A 51 12.12 7.69 2.49
CA PRO A 51 10.74 7.34 2.84
C PRO A 51 10.64 5.98 3.51
N GLN A 52 9.82 5.92 4.56
CA GLN A 52 9.50 4.69 5.26
C GLN A 52 7.99 4.62 5.47
N TRP A 53 7.47 3.43 5.49
CA TRP A 53 6.04 3.18 5.65
C TRP A 53 5.78 2.26 6.84
N ASN A 54 4.74 2.58 7.61
CA ASN A 54 4.23 1.71 8.65
C ASN A 54 2.70 1.71 8.56
N THR A 55 2.11 0.52 8.41
CA THR A 55 0.67 0.37 8.19
C THR A 55 -0.19 0.95 9.30
N PHE A 56 0.30 0.92 10.54
CA PHE A 56 -0.47 1.39 11.69
C PHE A 56 -0.02 2.78 12.17
N ASN A 57 0.74 3.49 11.36
CA ASN A 57 1.14 4.86 11.66
C ASN A 57 0.06 5.85 11.19
N LEU A 58 -1.07 5.86 11.90
CA LEU A 58 -2.22 6.71 11.61
C LEU A 58 -2.69 7.39 12.90
N PRO A 59 -3.50 8.46 12.79
CA PRO A 59 -4.09 9.07 13.98
C PRO A 59 -4.85 8.04 14.83
N GLU A 60 -4.83 8.23 16.13
CA GLU A 60 -5.45 7.33 17.10
C GLU A 60 -6.93 7.02 16.78
N ASN A 61 -7.66 8.02 16.29
CA ASN A 61 -9.07 7.86 15.96
C ASN A 61 -9.33 6.94 14.77
N GLN A 62 -8.29 6.46 14.09
CA GLN A 62 -8.45 5.51 12.99
C GLN A 62 -8.69 4.08 13.46
N ASN A 63 -8.61 3.81 14.76
CA ASN A 63 -8.91 2.52 15.39
C ASN A 63 -8.28 1.32 14.67
N ASN A 64 -6.99 1.15 14.85
CA ASN A 64 -6.21 0.09 14.18
C ASN A 64 -6.78 -1.32 14.39
N LYS A 65 -7.42 -1.58 15.54
CA LYS A 65 -8.01 -2.90 15.81
C LYS A 65 -9.13 -3.26 14.84
N LEU A 66 -9.95 -2.29 14.46
CA LEU A 66 -11.03 -2.54 13.49
C LEU A 66 -10.46 -2.82 12.09
N ARG A 67 -9.31 -2.23 11.78
CA ARG A 67 -8.69 -2.40 10.48
C ARG A 67 -8.16 -3.80 10.25
N VAL A 68 -7.77 -4.50 11.31
CA VAL A 68 -7.19 -5.85 11.22
C VAL A 68 -8.12 -6.80 10.49
N ASN A 69 -9.42 -6.70 10.73
CA ASN A 69 -10.41 -7.62 10.16
C ASN A 69 -10.95 -7.19 8.78
N GLN A 70 -10.52 -6.05 8.25
CA GLN A 70 -10.99 -5.60 6.94
C GLN A 70 -10.39 -6.45 5.83
N PHE A 71 -11.19 -6.68 4.78
CA PHE A 71 -10.77 -7.46 3.62
C PHE A 71 -9.45 -6.95 3.03
N GLY A 72 -9.33 -5.62 2.87
CA GLY A 72 -8.13 -5.02 2.27
C GLY A 72 -6.88 -5.32 3.09
N ASN A 73 -6.97 -5.31 4.41
CA ASN A 73 -5.85 -5.64 5.28
C ASN A 73 -5.44 -7.11 5.13
N LYS A 74 -6.41 -8.00 5.13
CA LYS A 74 -6.15 -9.44 4.99
C LYS A 74 -5.53 -9.78 3.64
N GLU A 75 -6.08 -9.21 2.57
CA GLU A 75 -5.56 -9.42 1.23
C GLU A 75 -4.14 -8.88 1.09
N ARG A 76 -3.92 -7.64 1.57
CA ARG A 76 -2.60 -7.00 1.52
C ARG A 76 -1.57 -7.85 2.28
N THR A 77 -1.94 -8.36 3.46
CA THR A 77 -1.06 -9.21 4.25
C THR A 77 -0.62 -10.44 3.47
N LYS A 78 -1.55 -11.11 2.78
CA LYS A 78 -1.23 -12.26 1.94
C LYS A 78 -0.28 -11.91 0.81
N LEU A 79 -0.53 -10.79 0.13
CA LEU A 79 0.30 -10.36 -0.99
C LEU A 79 1.69 -9.92 -0.53
N LEU A 80 1.78 -9.25 0.63
CA LEU A 80 3.09 -8.88 1.19
C LEU A 80 3.88 -10.11 1.61
N LYS A 81 3.21 -11.12 2.19
CA LYS A 81 3.85 -12.39 2.50
C LYS A 81 4.37 -13.08 1.24
N PHE A 82 3.56 -13.06 0.18
CA PHE A 82 3.97 -13.60 -1.12
C PHE A 82 5.23 -12.88 -1.62
N SER A 83 5.26 -11.55 -1.49
CA SER A 83 6.43 -10.77 -1.88
C SER A 83 7.68 -11.17 -1.10
N LEU A 84 7.54 -11.35 0.23
CA LEU A 84 8.65 -11.80 1.07
C LEU A 84 9.19 -13.14 0.62
N ASP A 85 8.29 -14.06 0.29
CA ASP A 85 8.68 -15.42 -0.06
C ASP A 85 9.22 -15.56 -1.49
N ASN A 86 8.79 -14.69 -2.42
CA ASN A 86 9.03 -14.89 -3.85
C ASN A 86 9.63 -13.68 -4.58
N LEU A 87 9.55 -12.48 -4.02
CA LEU A 87 9.92 -11.24 -4.69
C LEU A 87 10.91 -10.41 -3.87
N ASN A 88 11.65 -11.05 -2.98
CA ASN A 88 12.65 -10.39 -2.12
C ASN A 88 12.05 -9.29 -1.23
N GLY A 89 10.76 -9.35 -0.94
CA GLY A 89 10.07 -8.35 -0.14
C GLY A 89 9.82 -7.02 -0.85
N LEU A 90 9.98 -6.99 -2.18
CA LEU A 90 9.82 -5.76 -2.97
C LEU A 90 8.39 -5.58 -3.44
N PHE A 91 7.95 -4.32 -3.46
CA PHE A 91 6.63 -3.96 -4.00
C PHE A 91 6.61 -2.51 -4.48
N ARG A 92 5.65 -2.21 -5.36
CA ARG A 92 5.41 -0.86 -5.85
C ARG A 92 4.24 -0.24 -5.09
N VAL A 93 4.12 1.06 -5.17
CA VAL A 93 3.23 1.84 -4.30
C VAL A 93 2.32 2.74 -5.11
N ILE A 94 1.05 2.80 -4.67
CA ILE A 94 0.09 3.83 -5.08
C ILE A 94 -0.15 4.69 -3.84
N ILE A 95 0.09 5.99 -3.96
CA ILE A 95 -0.17 6.93 -2.88
C ILE A 95 -1.66 7.26 -2.89
N THR A 96 -2.30 7.16 -1.73
CA THR A 96 -3.68 7.59 -1.55
C THR A 96 -3.71 8.76 -0.55
N VAL A 97 -4.48 9.79 -0.90
CA VAL A 97 -4.61 10.99 -0.06
C VAL A 97 -6.02 11.02 0.52
N ALA A 98 -6.11 11.11 1.84
CA ALA A 98 -7.39 11.16 2.53
C ALA A 98 -8.05 12.51 2.34
N LYS A 99 -9.38 12.50 2.09
CA LYS A 99 -10.19 13.70 2.03
C LYS A 99 -10.16 14.46 3.35
N ASP A 100 -10.30 13.68 4.45
CA ASP A 100 -10.15 14.17 5.81
C ASP A 100 -9.35 13.12 6.57
N PRO A 101 -8.08 13.42 6.94
CA PRO A 101 -7.25 12.45 7.64
C PRO A 101 -7.82 11.95 8.96
N ASN A 102 -8.74 12.72 9.57
CA ASN A 102 -9.33 12.37 10.85
C ASN A 102 -10.67 11.62 10.74
N ALA A 103 -11.20 11.47 9.53
CA ALA A 103 -12.46 10.76 9.32
C ALA A 103 -12.26 9.25 9.42
N PHE A 104 -13.30 8.55 9.89
CA PHE A 104 -13.32 7.10 9.89
C PHE A 104 -14.72 6.62 9.52
N PRO A 105 -14.87 5.81 8.44
CA PRO A 105 -13.80 5.37 7.54
C PRO A 105 -13.30 6.53 6.67
N ARG A 106 -12.08 6.42 6.21
CA ARG A 106 -11.50 7.43 5.34
C ARG A 106 -12.02 7.32 3.91
N GLU A 107 -12.17 8.47 3.27
CA GLU A 107 -12.47 8.55 1.84
C GLU A 107 -11.22 9.05 1.12
N ILE A 108 -11.03 8.59 -0.11
CA ILE A 108 -9.91 8.99 -0.96
C ILE A 108 -10.26 10.26 -1.72
N SER A 109 -9.45 11.33 -1.56
CA SER A 109 -9.60 12.54 -2.38
C SER A 109 -8.84 12.41 -3.70
N SER A 110 -7.68 11.76 -3.67
CA SER A 110 -6.88 11.53 -4.86
C SER A 110 -5.97 10.34 -4.64
N CYS A 111 -5.51 9.74 -5.74
CA CYS A 111 -4.48 8.70 -5.68
C CYS A 111 -3.65 8.76 -6.95
N TYR A 112 -2.43 8.24 -6.87
CA TYR A 112 -1.51 8.23 -8.00
C TYR A 112 -0.41 7.20 -7.79
N PRO A 113 0.13 6.63 -8.90
CA PRO A 113 1.27 5.72 -8.76
C PRO A 113 2.50 6.50 -8.32
N TRP A 114 3.27 5.93 -7.40
CA TRP A 114 4.52 6.54 -6.95
C TRP A 114 5.63 6.07 -7.87
N VAL A 115 5.79 6.78 -8.98
CA VAL A 115 6.71 6.42 -10.05
C VAL A 115 8.15 6.43 -9.55
N GLY A 116 8.91 5.41 -9.95
CA GLY A 116 10.33 5.32 -9.61
C GLY A 116 10.63 4.83 -8.20
N ILE A 117 9.62 4.53 -7.42
CA ILE A 117 9.80 4.11 -6.02
C ILE A 117 9.48 2.63 -5.87
N TRP A 118 10.42 1.89 -5.27
CA TRP A 118 10.23 0.55 -4.77
C TRP A 118 10.33 0.59 -3.27
N MET A 119 9.54 -0.24 -2.59
CA MET A 119 9.66 -0.42 -1.15
C MET A 119 10.04 -1.86 -0.85
N LYS A 120 10.81 -2.05 0.21
CA LYS A 120 11.20 -3.37 0.68
C LYS A 120 10.68 -3.57 2.10
N ILE A 121 10.04 -4.71 2.33
CA ILE A 121 9.45 -5.04 3.62
C ILE A 121 10.55 -5.27 4.65
N ASN A 122 10.48 -4.55 5.78
CA ASN A 122 11.36 -4.78 6.94
C ASN A 122 10.75 -5.80 7.90
N LYS A 123 9.44 -5.69 8.12
CA LYS A 123 8.75 -6.48 9.11
C LYS A 123 7.30 -6.67 8.71
N LEU A 124 6.78 -7.85 8.89
CA LEU A 124 5.37 -8.18 8.62
C LEU A 124 4.84 -9.08 9.72
N ASP A 125 3.76 -8.63 10.37
CA ASP A 125 2.99 -9.45 11.30
C ASP A 125 1.81 -10.04 10.54
N GLU A 126 1.82 -11.34 10.29
CA GLU A 126 0.80 -12.00 9.49
C GLU A 126 -0.56 -12.08 10.18
N GLU A 127 -0.59 -11.97 11.51
CA GLU A 127 -1.83 -12.03 12.26
C GLU A 127 -2.59 -10.71 12.21
N THR A 128 -1.90 -9.60 12.33
CA THR A 128 -2.50 -8.26 12.38
C THR A 128 -2.45 -7.52 11.06
N GLY A 129 -1.49 -7.90 10.19
CA GLY A 129 -1.20 -7.16 8.97
C GLY A 129 -0.30 -5.95 9.20
N GLU A 130 0.17 -5.75 10.42
CA GLU A 130 1.12 -4.67 10.67
C GLU A 130 2.39 -4.91 9.88
N CYS A 131 2.79 -3.92 9.11
CA CYS A 131 3.95 -4.03 8.22
C CYS A 131 4.74 -2.73 8.25
N SER A 132 6.06 -2.85 8.21
CA SER A 132 6.92 -1.71 7.96
C SER A 132 7.79 -2.01 6.74
N ALA A 133 8.08 -0.97 5.98
CA ALA A 133 8.89 -1.06 4.77
C ALA A 133 9.70 0.21 4.59
N ILE A 134 10.75 0.10 3.80
CA ILE A 134 11.66 1.21 3.56
C ILE A 134 11.91 1.33 2.05
N PHE A 135 12.18 2.55 1.59
CA PHE A 135 12.57 2.80 0.22
C PHE A 135 13.74 1.90 -0.17
N TYR A 136 13.64 1.30 -1.35
CA TYR A 136 14.67 0.43 -1.89
C TYR A 136 15.04 0.91 -3.29
N LYS A 137 16.32 1.16 -3.51
CA LYS A 137 16.81 1.54 -4.83
C LYS A 137 17.08 0.27 -5.62
N LYS A 138 16.23 0.03 -6.62
CA LYS A 138 16.38 -1.12 -7.50
C LYS A 138 17.11 -0.70 -8.77
N ASP A 139 18.18 -1.37 -9.04
CA ASP A 139 18.95 -1.15 -10.27
C ASP A 139 18.37 -1.90 -11.46
#